data_a154f14fd75a63d5f40b933a98422e13
#
_entry.id   a154f14fd75a63d5f40b933a98422e13
#
_cell.length_a   1.000
_cell.length_b   1.000
_cell.length_c   1.000
_cell.angle_alpha   90.00
_cell.angle_beta   90.00
_cell.angle_gamma   90.00
#
_symmetry.space_group_name_H-M   'P 1'
#
loop_
_entity.id
_entity.type
_entity.pdbx_description
1 polymer ?
#
loop_
_entity_poly.entity_id
_entity_poly.type
_entity_poly.pdbx_seq_one_letter_code
_entity_poly.pdbx_strand_id
1 'polypeptide(L)'
;MRVIISAGGTGGHIYPALAIINKIKEEEPDSEILYIGTTDRMEKDLIPSLGYKYEALEVKGLKRKLTLDNIKTVTCFVSAIKRAKEIIKDFDPDIVIGCGGYVTAPVIYAAKKLGKRTFIHEQNSVVGLANKFLSRYTDKVGVSFESTIKDFPKDKAILTGNPCSEKALSIKATTKDKLGVDKDKKLVLIVMGSLGSRSVNDRIFSFVDKFRNKNYSVIIVTGNSYYERVKERRVPDNVKVVPFIYEMPSVMKITDLMVTRAGASTMSEITALGVPAIFIPSPYVANNHQ
;
A
#
# COMPACT_ATOMS: atom_id res chain seq x y z
N MET A 1 -18.88 15.81 3.11
CA MET A 1 -17.83 16.17 2.12
C MET A 1 -17.81 15.17 0.98
N ARG A 2 -17.49 15.60 -0.25
CA ARG A 2 -17.34 14.73 -1.43
C ARG A 2 -15.85 14.61 -1.78
N VAL A 3 -15.31 13.41 -1.75
CA VAL A 3 -13.86 13.17 -1.89
C VAL A 3 -13.58 12.19 -3.00
N ILE A 4 -12.69 12.55 -3.91
CA ILE A 4 -12.06 11.59 -4.82
C ILE A 4 -10.73 11.19 -4.24
N ILE A 5 -10.48 9.88 -4.15
CA ILE A 5 -9.17 9.32 -3.80
C ILE A 5 -8.63 8.51 -4.97
N SER A 6 -7.36 8.72 -5.31
CA SER A 6 -6.69 7.97 -6.36
C SER A 6 -5.40 7.34 -5.85
N ALA A 7 -5.32 6.04 -6.01
CA ALA A 7 -4.10 5.27 -5.79
C ALA A 7 -4.16 3.95 -6.58
N GLY A 8 -3.01 3.36 -6.88
CA GLY A 8 -3.03 2.08 -7.57
C GLY A 8 -1.68 1.39 -7.69
N GLY A 9 -1.74 0.17 -8.17
CA GLY A 9 -0.59 -0.65 -8.52
C GLY A 9 -0.09 -1.57 -7.41
N THR A 10 0.10 -1.09 -6.20
CA THR A 10 0.63 -1.89 -5.08
C THR A 10 -0.03 -1.54 -3.75
N GLY A 11 0.02 -2.47 -2.79
CA GLY A 11 -0.48 -2.24 -1.43
C GLY A 11 0.14 -1.00 -0.75
N GLY A 12 1.39 -0.65 -1.08
CA GLY A 12 2.06 0.53 -0.54
C GLY A 12 1.39 1.87 -0.88
N HIS A 13 0.56 1.93 -1.94
CA HIS A 13 -0.25 3.09 -2.28
C HIS A 13 -1.71 2.94 -1.85
N ILE A 14 -2.25 1.72 -1.97
CA ILE A 14 -3.66 1.44 -1.73
C ILE A 14 -4.00 1.49 -0.24
N TYR A 15 -3.18 0.89 0.63
CA TYR A 15 -3.45 0.89 2.08
C TYR A 15 -3.38 2.28 2.72
N PRO A 16 -2.41 3.16 2.39
CA PRO A 16 -2.46 4.57 2.81
C PRO A 16 -3.73 5.29 2.35
N ALA A 17 -4.17 5.05 1.10
CA ALA A 17 -5.43 5.61 0.61
C ALA A 17 -6.64 5.12 1.42
N LEU A 18 -6.72 3.83 1.72
CA LEU A 18 -7.76 3.25 2.58
C LEU A 18 -7.70 3.78 4.02
N ALA A 19 -6.51 4.00 4.56
CA ALA A 19 -6.35 4.60 5.90
C ALA A 19 -6.90 6.03 5.93
N ILE A 20 -6.64 6.83 4.89
CA ILE A 20 -7.20 8.18 4.75
C ILE A 20 -8.73 8.12 4.60
N ILE A 21 -9.27 7.20 3.78
CA ILE A 21 -10.73 7.02 3.65
C ILE A 21 -11.37 6.71 5.00
N ASN A 22 -10.78 5.77 5.73
CA ASN A 22 -11.32 5.39 7.04
C ASN A 22 -11.33 6.59 7.99
N LYS A 23 -10.25 7.37 8.04
CA LYS A 23 -10.18 8.57 8.89
C LYS A 23 -11.21 9.63 8.49
N ILE A 24 -11.40 9.87 7.19
CA ILE A 24 -12.45 10.78 6.70
C ILE A 24 -13.83 10.28 7.14
N LYS A 25 -14.10 8.98 7.04
CA LYS A 25 -15.38 8.38 7.43
C LYS A 25 -15.61 8.35 8.94
N GLU A 26 -14.54 8.32 9.74
CA GLU A 26 -14.61 8.46 11.20
C GLU A 26 -14.98 9.89 11.61
N GLU A 27 -14.36 10.90 10.99
CA GLU A 27 -14.60 12.31 11.30
C GLU A 27 -15.88 12.86 10.65
N GLU A 28 -16.18 12.43 9.43
CA GLU A 28 -17.34 12.85 8.65
C GLU A 28 -18.07 11.63 8.05
N PRO A 29 -18.91 10.90 8.79
CA PRO A 29 -19.57 9.66 8.36
C PRO A 29 -20.36 9.79 7.05
N ASP A 30 -20.97 10.96 6.80
CA ASP A 30 -21.79 11.24 5.62
C ASP A 30 -20.95 11.60 4.38
N SER A 31 -19.64 11.59 4.45
CA SER A 31 -18.77 11.88 3.30
C SER A 31 -18.99 10.88 2.18
N GLU A 32 -19.14 11.37 0.95
CA GLU A 32 -19.18 10.53 -0.25
C GLU A 32 -17.75 10.30 -0.76
N ILE A 33 -17.38 9.03 -0.94
CA ILE A 33 -16.06 8.65 -1.43
C ILE A 33 -16.20 8.02 -2.82
N LEU A 34 -15.43 8.53 -3.78
CA LEU A 34 -15.19 7.91 -5.08
C LEU A 34 -13.70 7.55 -5.19
N TYR A 35 -13.41 6.29 -5.45
CA TYR A 35 -12.04 5.84 -5.67
C TYR A 35 -11.74 5.73 -7.17
N ILE A 36 -10.64 6.33 -7.63
CA ILE A 36 -10.16 6.19 -9.00
C ILE A 36 -8.87 5.38 -9.01
N GLY A 37 -8.92 4.20 -9.62
CA GLY A 37 -7.80 3.27 -9.72
C GLY A 37 -7.54 2.79 -11.14
N THR A 38 -6.78 1.69 -11.28
CA THR A 38 -6.44 1.10 -12.58
C THR A 38 -7.44 0.03 -13.01
N THR A 39 -7.42 -0.35 -14.28
CA THR A 39 -8.30 -1.39 -14.83
C THR A 39 -7.89 -2.82 -14.49
N ASP A 40 -6.65 -3.05 -14.04
CA ASP A 40 -6.00 -4.38 -14.04
C ASP A 40 -5.21 -4.72 -12.77
N ARG A 41 -5.28 -3.89 -11.72
CA ARG A 41 -4.54 -4.13 -10.46
C ARG A 41 -5.48 -4.48 -9.31
N MET A 42 -4.87 -4.81 -8.17
CA MET A 42 -5.58 -5.33 -6.99
C MET A 42 -6.68 -4.40 -6.46
N GLU A 43 -6.55 -3.10 -6.64
CA GLU A 43 -7.54 -2.12 -6.19
C GLU A 43 -8.88 -2.26 -6.91
N LYS A 44 -8.89 -2.78 -8.15
CA LYS A 44 -10.10 -3.02 -8.93
C LYS A 44 -11.10 -3.91 -8.21
N ASP A 45 -10.61 -4.95 -7.56
CA ASP A 45 -11.46 -5.91 -6.86
C ASP A 45 -11.60 -5.55 -5.37
N LEU A 46 -10.51 -5.07 -4.76
CA LEU A 46 -10.48 -4.75 -3.33
C LEU A 46 -11.39 -3.58 -2.96
N ILE A 47 -11.37 -2.48 -3.72
CA ILE A 47 -12.11 -1.27 -3.34
C ILE A 47 -13.63 -1.48 -3.40
N PRO A 48 -14.20 -2.08 -4.49
CA PRO A 48 -15.62 -2.41 -4.51
C PRO A 48 -16.03 -3.43 -3.43
N SER A 49 -15.17 -4.40 -3.09
CA SER A 49 -15.47 -5.37 -2.03
C SER A 49 -15.59 -4.72 -0.64
N LEU A 50 -15.02 -3.52 -0.45
CA LEU A 50 -15.15 -2.70 0.75
C LEU A 50 -16.36 -1.73 0.69
N GLY A 51 -17.17 -1.79 -0.38
CA GLY A 51 -18.38 -0.98 -0.53
C GLY A 51 -18.16 0.43 -1.07
N TYR A 52 -16.97 0.77 -1.55
CA TYR A 52 -16.69 2.09 -2.14
C TYR A 52 -16.98 2.13 -3.65
N LYS A 53 -17.50 3.26 -4.12
CA LYS A 53 -17.64 3.53 -5.57
C LYS A 53 -16.25 3.54 -6.22
N TYR A 54 -16.14 2.91 -7.39
CA TYR A 54 -14.88 2.74 -8.10
C TYR A 54 -15.00 3.13 -9.57
N GLU A 55 -14.08 3.95 -10.04
CA GLU A 55 -13.89 4.27 -11.45
C GLU A 55 -12.49 3.84 -11.88
N ALA A 56 -12.39 3.21 -13.04
CA ALA A 56 -11.13 2.70 -13.56
C ALA A 56 -10.58 3.60 -14.67
N LEU A 57 -9.26 3.84 -14.63
CA LEU A 57 -8.53 4.47 -15.72
C LEU A 57 -7.51 3.49 -16.32
N GLU A 58 -7.47 3.44 -17.63
CA GLU A 58 -6.37 2.77 -18.32
C GLU A 58 -5.13 3.68 -18.26
N VAL A 59 -4.08 3.21 -17.58
CA VAL A 59 -2.82 3.93 -17.47
C VAL A 59 -1.65 2.97 -17.66
N LYS A 60 -0.61 3.45 -18.30
CA LYS A 60 0.63 2.68 -18.53
C LYS A 60 1.81 3.41 -17.93
N GLY A 61 2.69 2.67 -17.26
CA GLY A 61 3.94 3.22 -16.74
C GLY A 61 4.88 3.60 -17.88
N LEU A 62 5.53 4.75 -17.75
CA LEU A 62 6.60 5.15 -18.68
C LEU A 62 7.79 4.19 -18.58
N LYS A 63 8.19 3.61 -19.70
CA LYS A 63 9.43 2.84 -19.78
C LYS A 63 10.62 3.80 -19.71
N ARG A 64 11.65 3.45 -18.92
CA ARG A 64 12.86 4.29 -18.77
C ARG A 64 13.68 4.46 -20.08
N LYS A 65 13.47 3.58 -21.08
CA LYS A 65 14.09 3.69 -22.39
C LYS A 65 13.16 4.39 -23.37
N LEU A 66 13.66 5.28 -24.20
CA LEU A 66 12.93 5.90 -25.30
C LEU A 66 12.57 4.82 -26.35
N THR A 67 11.31 4.45 -26.41
CA THR A 67 10.78 3.44 -27.33
C THR A 67 9.48 3.96 -27.95
N LEU A 68 9.08 3.41 -29.11
CA LEU A 68 7.77 3.70 -29.73
C LEU A 68 6.59 3.43 -28.77
N ASP A 69 6.77 2.53 -27.82
CA ASP A 69 5.78 2.28 -26.76
C ASP A 69 5.52 3.51 -25.88
N ASN A 70 6.47 4.43 -25.76
CA ASN A 70 6.27 5.65 -25.00
C ASN A 70 5.25 6.60 -25.67
N ILE A 71 5.11 6.55 -27.00
CA ILE A 71 4.06 7.29 -27.72
C ILE A 71 2.67 6.79 -27.29
N LYS A 72 2.50 5.45 -27.24
CA LYS A 72 1.27 4.83 -26.74
C LYS A 72 1.02 5.17 -25.27
N THR A 73 2.07 5.29 -24.47
CA THR A 73 1.95 5.68 -23.06
C THR A 73 1.49 7.14 -22.93
N VAL A 74 2.01 8.04 -23.77
CA VAL A 74 1.59 9.46 -23.78
C VAL A 74 0.14 9.60 -24.24
N THR A 75 -0.28 8.91 -25.31
CA THR A 75 -1.67 8.93 -25.76
C THR A 75 -2.62 8.37 -24.72
N CYS A 76 -2.26 7.28 -24.06
CA CYS A 76 -2.99 6.70 -22.94
C CYS A 76 -3.10 7.69 -21.76
N PHE A 77 -2.03 8.40 -21.43
CA PHE A 77 -2.02 9.42 -20.39
C PHE A 77 -2.97 10.60 -20.70
N VAL A 78 -2.94 11.09 -21.93
CA VAL A 78 -3.88 12.17 -22.39
C VAL A 78 -5.33 11.71 -22.34
N SER A 79 -5.62 10.48 -22.80
CA SER A 79 -6.95 9.87 -22.70
C SER A 79 -7.39 9.74 -21.25
N ALA A 80 -6.49 9.27 -20.35
CA ALA A 80 -6.78 9.17 -18.93
C ALA A 80 -7.07 10.54 -18.28
N ILE A 81 -6.38 11.61 -18.68
CA ILE A 81 -6.71 12.98 -18.22
C ILE A 81 -8.11 13.39 -18.67
N LYS A 82 -8.49 13.11 -19.94
CA LYS A 82 -9.83 13.43 -20.45
C LYS A 82 -10.90 12.71 -19.64
N ARG A 83 -10.76 11.40 -19.47
CA ARG A 83 -11.69 10.59 -18.68
C ARG A 83 -11.76 11.03 -17.23
N ALA A 84 -10.60 11.32 -16.60
CA ALA A 84 -10.55 11.85 -15.23
C ALA A 84 -11.31 13.17 -15.09
N LYS A 85 -11.21 14.09 -16.09
CA LYS A 85 -11.99 15.34 -16.09
C LYS A 85 -13.48 15.11 -16.14
N GLU A 86 -13.95 14.13 -16.92
CA GLU A 86 -15.37 13.75 -17.00
C GLU A 86 -15.84 13.26 -15.62
N ILE A 87 -15.14 12.28 -15.03
CA ILE A 87 -15.46 11.73 -13.71
C ILE A 87 -15.47 12.83 -12.63
N ILE A 88 -14.46 13.71 -12.62
CA ILE A 88 -14.36 14.80 -11.64
C ILE A 88 -15.51 15.81 -11.79
N LYS A 89 -15.92 16.14 -13.01
CA LYS A 89 -17.07 17.03 -13.25
C LYS A 89 -18.38 16.39 -12.80
N ASP A 90 -18.60 15.12 -13.11
CA ASP A 90 -19.82 14.40 -12.76
C ASP A 90 -19.95 14.18 -11.26
N PHE A 91 -18.84 13.84 -10.60
CA PHE A 91 -18.81 13.63 -9.15
C PHE A 91 -18.73 14.95 -8.37
N ASP A 92 -18.23 16.02 -8.94
CA ASP A 92 -18.04 17.36 -8.34
C ASP A 92 -17.45 17.33 -6.92
N PRO A 93 -16.19 16.87 -6.74
CA PRO A 93 -15.59 16.71 -5.42
C PRO A 93 -15.20 18.06 -4.79
N ASP A 94 -15.20 18.12 -3.46
CA ASP A 94 -14.60 19.19 -2.66
C ASP A 94 -13.08 19.13 -2.67
N ILE A 95 -12.53 17.90 -2.70
CA ILE A 95 -11.08 17.63 -2.73
C ILE A 95 -10.75 16.35 -3.50
N VAL A 96 -9.60 16.35 -4.15
CA VAL A 96 -9.02 15.17 -4.82
C VAL A 96 -7.69 14.82 -4.18
N ILE A 97 -7.57 13.60 -3.66
CA ILE A 97 -6.42 13.09 -2.90
C ILE A 97 -5.70 12.01 -3.72
N GLY A 98 -4.39 12.13 -3.88
CA GLY A 98 -3.54 11.16 -4.56
C GLY A 98 -2.57 10.47 -3.61
N CYS A 99 -2.58 9.13 -3.54
CA CYS A 99 -1.67 8.36 -2.69
C CYS A 99 -0.61 7.58 -3.47
N GLY A 100 -0.43 7.88 -4.77
CA GLY A 100 0.62 7.29 -5.58
C GLY A 100 0.15 6.23 -6.58
N GLY A 101 1.10 5.75 -7.35
CA GLY A 101 0.84 4.95 -8.55
C GLY A 101 0.66 5.81 -9.81
N TYR A 102 0.76 5.17 -10.99
CA TYR A 102 0.68 5.90 -12.26
C TYR A 102 -0.69 6.55 -12.49
N VAL A 103 -1.76 5.97 -11.92
CA VAL A 103 -3.14 6.47 -12.04
C VAL A 103 -3.35 7.82 -11.36
N THR A 104 -2.60 8.10 -10.32
CA THR A 104 -2.72 9.36 -9.57
C THR A 104 -2.35 10.58 -10.43
N ALA A 105 -1.41 10.43 -11.35
CA ALA A 105 -0.90 11.56 -12.14
C ALA A 105 -1.97 12.22 -13.04
N PRO A 106 -2.72 11.50 -13.90
CA PRO A 106 -3.79 12.10 -14.69
C PRO A 106 -4.94 12.64 -13.83
N VAL A 107 -5.25 12.01 -12.68
CA VAL A 107 -6.35 12.41 -11.80
C VAL A 107 -6.05 13.74 -11.11
N ILE A 108 -4.93 13.87 -10.44
CA ILE A 108 -4.52 15.12 -9.77
C ILE A 108 -4.33 16.27 -10.78
N TYR A 109 -3.71 15.97 -11.94
CA TYR A 109 -3.55 16.98 -12.98
C TYR A 109 -4.90 17.47 -13.52
N ALA A 110 -5.85 16.57 -13.78
CA ALA A 110 -7.20 16.91 -14.21
C ALA A 110 -7.94 17.74 -13.15
N ALA A 111 -7.87 17.34 -11.88
CA ALA A 111 -8.48 18.07 -10.76
C ALA A 111 -7.98 19.52 -10.67
N LYS A 112 -6.65 19.69 -10.72
CA LYS A 112 -6.05 21.04 -10.71
C LYS A 112 -6.50 21.90 -11.88
N LYS A 113 -6.61 21.32 -13.09
CA LYS A 113 -7.10 22.03 -14.29
C LYS A 113 -8.60 22.40 -14.21
N LEU A 114 -9.35 21.73 -13.35
CA LEU A 114 -10.75 22.04 -13.05
C LEU A 114 -10.92 22.94 -11.81
N GLY A 115 -9.84 23.46 -11.25
CA GLY A 115 -9.88 24.34 -10.07
C GLY A 115 -10.24 23.64 -8.76
N LYS A 116 -10.21 22.30 -8.72
CA LYS A 116 -10.49 21.53 -7.50
C LYS A 116 -9.31 21.56 -6.54
N ARG A 117 -9.58 21.50 -5.23
CA ARG A 117 -8.55 21.34 -4.20
C ARG A 117 -7.84 20.01 -4.39
N THR A 118 -6.53 20.00 -4.23
CA THR A 118 -5.70 18.82 -4.47
C THR A 118 -4.70 18.59 -3.35
N PHE A 119 -4.58 17.32 -2.97
CA PHE A 119 -3.58 16.85 -2.00
C PHE A 119 -2.92 15.59 -2.52
N ILE A 120 -1.61 15.45 -2.33
CA ILE A 120 -0.90 14.19 -2.57
C ILE A 120 -0.18 13.75 -1.31
N HIS A 121 -0.05 12.44 -1.14
CA HIS A 121 0.71 11.86 -0.03
C HIS A 121 1.89 11.02 -0.56
N GLU A 122 3.09 11.26 -0.03
CA GLU A 122 4.30 10.48 -0.31
C GLU A 122 4.64 9.61 0.89
N GLN A 123 4.59 8.29 0.68
CA GLN A 123 4.82 7.32 1.74
C GLN A 123 6.30 6.96 1.91
N ASN A 124 7.10 7.10 0.86
CA ASN A 124 8.47 6.61 0.83
C ASN A 124 9.48 7.68 1.25
N SER A 125 10.63 7.23 1.72
CA SER A 125 11.80 8.10 1.99
C SER A 125 12.47 8.61 0.70
N VAL A 126 12.17 8.01 -0.45
CA VAL A 126 12.60 8.45 -1.78
C VAL A 126 11.36 8.80 -2.60
N VAL A 127 11.27 10.07 -3.01
CA VAL A 127 10.10 10.59 -3.72
C VAL A 127 9.89 9.89 -5.06
N GLY A 128 8.67 9.40 -5.27
CA GLY A 128 8.25 8.81 -6.54
C GLY A 128 8.18 9.85 -7.66
N LEU A 129 8.54 9.45 -8.89
CA LEU A 129 8.55 10.37 -10.06
C LEU A 129 7.17 11.02 -10.30
N ALA A 130 6.08 10.28 -10.08
CA ALA A 130 4.73 10.82 -10.20
C ALA A 130 4.47 11.94 -9.20
N ASN A 131 4.79 11.73 -7.92
CA ASN A 131 4.62 12.74 -6.88
C ASN A 131 5.55 13.94 -7.08
N LYS A 132 6.78 13.74 -7.56
CA LYS A 132 7.69 14.82 -7.92
C LYS A 132 7.12 15.69 -9.06
N PHE A 133 6.53 15.08 -10.07
CA PHE A 133 5.83 15.80 -11.14
C PHE A 133 4.60 16.54 -10.61
N LEU A 134 3.76 15.86 -9.83
CA LEU A 134 2.50 16.39 -9.32
C LEU A 134 2.67 17.50 -8.28
N SER A 135 3.78 17.56 -7.57
CA SER A 135 4.03 18.58 -6.55
C SER A 135 3.89 20.01 -7.07
N ARG A 136 4.10 20.22 -8.38
CA ARG A 136 3.92 21.52 -9.03
C ARG A 136 2.45 21.89 -9.20
N TYR A 137 1.58 20.88 -9.31
CA TYR A 137 0.15 21.04 -9.62
C TYR A 137 -0.76 20.83 -8.42
N THR A 138 -0.26 20.25 -7.33
CA THR A 138 -1.03 20.05 -6.10
C THR A 138 -0.98 21.27 -5.19
N ASP A 139 -2.00 21.43 -4.34
CA ASP A 139 -2.04 22.53 -3.37
C ASP A 139 -1.21 22.19 -2.14
N LYS A 140 -1.28 20.96 -1.64
CA LYS A 140 -0.48 20.48 -0.49
C LYS A 140 0.04 19.06 -0.72
N VAL A 141 1.13 18.73 -0.03
CA VAL A 141 1.82 17.43 -0.06
C VAL A 141 2.03 16.96 1.35
N GLY A 142 1.43 15.83 1.73
CA GLY A 142 1.77 15.12 2.96
C GLY A 142 2.95 14.20 2.72
N VAL A 143 3.88 14.13 3.68
CA VAL A 143 5.03 13.24 3.61
C VAL A 143 5.15 12.40 4.87
N SER A 144 5.55 11.13 4.70
CA SER A 144 5.78 10.22 5.81
C SER A 144 7.10 10.47 6.53
N PHE A 145 8.10 10.99 5.83
CA PHE A 145 9.47 11.19 6.35
C PHE A 145 9.89 12.64 6.23
N GLU A 146 10.43 13.20 7.31
CA GLU A 146 10.95 14.56 7.33
C GLU A 146 12.01 14.80 6.26
N SER A 147 12.87 13.80 6.02
CA SER A 147 13.93 13.87 5.01
C SER A 147 13.42 14.12 3.59
N THR A 148 12.14 13.85 3.28
CA THR A 148 11.54 14.09 1.96
C THR A 148 10.94 15.47 1.79
N ILE A 149 10.77 16.27 2.86
CA ILE A 149 10.24 17.63 2.78
C ILE A 149 11.06 18.49 1.80
N LYS A 150 12.38 18.36 1.84
CA LYS A 150 13.30 19.11 0.97
C LYS A 150 13.14 18.85 -0.53
N ASP A 151 12.53 17.74 -0.90
CA ASP A 151 12.32 17.32 -2.30
C ASP A 151 11.04 17.93 -2.91
N PHE A 152 10.26 18.66 -2.10
CA PHE A 152 9.03 19.34 -2.48
C PHE A 152 9.11 20.86 -2.29
N PRO A 153 8.23 21.64 -2.93
CA PRO A 153 8.13 23.07 -2.65
C PRO A 153 7.88 23.34 -1.17
N LYS A 154 8.64 24.25 -0.56
CA LYS A 154 8.66 24.52 0.89
C LYS A 154 7.28 24.89 1.48
N ASP A 155 6.46 25.61 0.69
CA ASP A 155 5.13 26.08 1.08
C ASP A 155 4.03 25.01 0.97
N LYS A 156 4.33 23.85 0.38
CA LYS A 156 3.37 22.79 0.11
C LYS A 156 3.56 21.55 0.96
N ALA A 157 4.80 21.19 1.31
CA ALA A 157 5.11 19.97 2.03
C ALA A 157 4.82 20.08 3.53
N ILE A 158 4.15 19.06 4.06
CA ILE A 158 3.77 18.95 5.47
C ILE A 158 4.15 17.55 5.94
N LEU A 159 4.84 17.44 7.07
CA LEU A 159 5.09 16.16 7.72
C LEU A 159 3.79 15.66 8.36
N THR A 160 3.19 14.65 7.75
CA THR A 160 1.94 14.04 8.21
C THR A 160 2.16 12.66 8.85
N GLY A 161 3.34 12.08 8.70
CA GLY A 161 3.54 10.67 8.98
C GLY A 161 2.84 9.77 7.94
N ASN A 162 2.82 8.47 8.20
CA ASN A 162 2.16 7.51 7.33
C ASN A 162 0.76 7.18 7.88
N PRO A 163 -0.32 7.34 7.10
CA PRO A 163 -1.69 7.07 7.55
C PRO A 163 -1.92 5.64 8.05
N CYS A 164 -1.13 4.66 7.56
CA CYS A 164 -1.22 3.28 8.02
C CYS A 164 -0.86 3.11 9.50
N SER A 165 -0.02 3.97 10.07
CA SER A 165 0.37 3.93 11.49
C SER A 165 -0.82 4.17 12.41
N GLU A 166 -1.61 5.21 12.15
CA GLU A 166 -2.79 5.55 12.93
C GLU A 166 -3.84 4.44 12.83
N LYS A 167 -4.09 3.95 11.62
CA LYS A 167 -4.97 2.80 11.40
C LYS A 167 -4.50 1.56 12.17
N ALA A 168 -3.19 1.26 12.17
CA ALA A 168 -2.64 0.12 12.90
C ALA A 168 -2.90 0.23 14.41
N LEU A 169 -2.79 1.43 14.98
CA LEU A 169 -3.07 1.69 16.39
C LEU A 169 -4.55 1.48 16.74
N SER A 170 -5.48 1.86 15.86
CA SER A 170 -6.92 1.77 16.11
C SER A 170 -7.49 0.35 15.99
N ILE A 171 -6.90 -0.52 15.16
CA ILE A 171 -7.38 -1.89 14.94
C ILE A 171 -7.22 -2.74 16.21
N LYS A 172 -8.25 -3.52 16.55
CA LYS A 172 -8.21 -4.47 17.67
C LYS A 172 -7.25 -5.64 17.37
N ALA A 173 -6.49 -6.05 18.37
CA ALA A 173 -5.65 -7.25 18.28
C ALA A 173 -6.52 -8.50 18.03
N THR A 174 -6.05 -9.40 17.19
CA THR A 174 -6.59 -10.76 17.07
C THR A 174 -6.10 -11.63 18.24
N THR A 175 -6.45 -12.91 18.26
CA THR A 175 -5.93 -13.87 19.23
C THR A 175 -5.17 -14.98 18.52
N LYS A 176 -4.22 -15.60 19.21
CA LYS A 176 -3.44 -16.73 18.68
C LYS A 176 -4.33 -17.93 18.32
N ASP A 177 -5.40 -18.16 19.11
CA ASP A 177 -6.37 -19.23 18.83
C ASP A 177 -7.09 -19.02 17.48
N LYS A 178 -7.51 -17.78 17.16
CA LYS A 178 -8.13 -17.48 15.87
C LYS A 178 -7.17 -17.71 14.69
N LEU A 179 -5.88 -17.56 14.95
CA LEU A 179 -4.84 -17.85 13.96
C LEU A 179 -4.49 -19.34 13.89
N GLY A 180 -5.00 -20.17 14.80
CA GLY A 180 -4.67 -21.59 14.90
C GLY A 180 -3.22 -21.86 15.24
N VAL A 181 -2.64 -21.04 16.13
CA VAL A 181 -1.31 -21.21 16.69
C VAL A 181 -1.36 -21.29 18.20
N ASP A 182 -0.38 -21.91 18.80
CA ASP A 182 -0.28 -22.14 20.24
C ASP A 182 -0.29 -20.81 21.00
N LYS A 183 -1.26 -20.65 21.92
CA LYS A 183 -1.48 -19.43 22.70
C LYS A 183 -0.34 -19.10 23.67
N ASP A 184 0.32 -20.13 24.17
CA ASP A 184 1.35 -20.02 25.22
C ASP A 184 2.76 -19.80 24.65
N LYS A 185 2.92 -19.98 23.33
CA LYS A 185 4.21 -19.78 22.65
C LYS A 185 4.36 -18.37 22.08
N LYS A 186 5.60 -17.91 21.96
CA LYS A 186 5.96 -16.72 21.20
C LYS A 186 5.55 -16.87 19.72
N LEU A 187 5.16 -15.79 19.06
CA LEU A 187 4.76 -15.77 17.66
C LEU A 187 5.82 -15.06 16.80
N VAL A 188 6.34 -15.77 15.82
CA VAL A 188 7.17 -15.22 14.75
C VAL A 188 6.33 -15.09 13.48
N LEU A 189 6.22 -13.89 12.94
CA LEU A 189 5.49 -13.60 11.70
C LEU A 189 6.48 -13.31 10.57
N ILE A 190 6.43 -14.11 9.49
CA ILE A 190 7.30 -13.95 8.32
C ILE A 190 6.44 -13.51 7.12
N VAL A 191 6.67 -12.30 6.61
CA VAL A 191 5.90 -11.74 5.48
C VAL A 191 6.78 -10.90 4.56
N MET A 192 6.77 -11.21 3.26
CA MET A 192 7.65 -10.57 2.27
C MET A 192 6.88 -9.61 1.35
N GLY A 193 5.99 -8.79 1.93
CA GLY A 193 5.12 -7.85 1.23
C GLY A 193 3.83 -8.50 0.71
N SER A 194 2.92 -7.67 0.16
CA SER A 194 1.57 -8.09 -0.26
C SER A 194 1.56 -9.13 -1.39
N LEU A 195 2.54 -9.09 -2.28
CA LEU A 195 2.67 -10.06 -3.38
C LEU A 195 3.56 -11.26 -3.03
N GLY A 196 4.20 -11.23 -1.86
CA GLY A 196 5.22 -12.19 -1.47
C GLY A 196 6.54 -11.99 -2.23
N SER A 197 7.51 -12.87 -1.97
CA SER A 197 8.79 -12.90 -2.67
C SER A 197 9.22 -14.33 -2.92
N ARG A 198 9.16 -14.76 -4.19
CA ARG A 198 9.50 -16.14 -4.56
C ARG A 198 10.87 -16.56 -4.05
N SER A 199 11.90 -15.76 -4.31
CA SER A 199 13.27 -16.09 -3.92
C SER A 199 13.46 -16.22 -2.41
N VAL A 200 12.79 -15.36 -1.63
CA VAL A 200 12.86 -15.45 -0.16
C VAL A 200 12.02 -16.62 0.35
N ASN A 201 10.84 -16.84 -0.21
CA ASN A 201 10.02 -18.01 0.13
C ASN A 201 10.77 -19.32 -0.16
N ASP A 202 11.36 -19.46 -1.36
CA ASP A 202 12.17 -20.64 -1.70
C ASP A 202 13.28 -20.87 -0.65
N ARG A 203 13.93 -19.79 -0.19
CA ARG A 203 14.95 -19.88 0.85
C ARG A 203 14.38 -20.27 2.21
N ILE A 204 13.26 -19.67 2.64
CA ILE A 204 12.59 -20.02 3.91
C ILE A 204 12.19 -21.50 3.90
N PHE A 205 11.58 -21.95 2.82
CA PHE A 205 11.15 -23.34 2.69
C PHE A 205 12.33 -24.33 2.57
N SER A 206 13.53 -23.90 2.18
CA SER A 206 14.72 -24.78 2.19
C SER A 206 15.19 -25.15 3.60
N PHE A 207 14.80 -24.39 4.63
CA PHE A 207 15.16 -24.66 6.02
C PHE A 207 13.95 -24.69 6.98
N VAL A 208 12.72 -24.76 6.47
CA VAL A 208 11.50 -24.73 7.28
C VAL A 208 11.48 -25.80 8.38
N ASP A 209 12.07 -26.97 8.13
CA ASP A 209 12.20 -28.04 9.12
C ASP A 209 13.07 -27.66 10.34
N LYS A 210 13.93 -26.65 10.24
CA LYS A 210 14.70 -26.14 11.38
C LYS A 210 13.84 -25.44 12.43
N PHE A 211 12.58 -25.11 12.11
CA PHE A 211 11.62 -24.61 13.09
C PHE A 211 11.01 -25.71 13.96
N ARG A 212 11.15 -26.98 13.56
CA ARG A 212 10.63 -28.14 14.32
C ARG A 212 11.10 -28.13 15.77
N ASN A 213 10.16 -28.39 16.68
CA ASN A 213 10.38 -28.49 18.12
C ASN A 213 10.95 -27.19 18.78
N LYS A 214 10.82 -26.04 18.12
CA LYS A 214 11.16 -24.75 18.74
C LYS A 214 10.04 -24.27 19.67
N ASN A 215 10.42 -23.55 20.71
CA ASN A 215 9.49 -23.01 21.70
C ASN A 215 8.85 -21.68 21.22
N TYR A 216 8.44 -21.63 19.94
CA TYR A 216 7.69 -20.55 19.34
C TYR A 216 6.87 -21.07 18.15
N SER A 217 5.79 -20.37 17.84
CA SER A 217 4.99 -20.59 16.64
C SER A 217 5.46 -19.69 15.51
N VAL A 218 5.33 -20.15 14.26
CA VAL A 218 5.71 -19.37 13.08
C VAL A 218 4.51 -19.28 12.14
N ILE A 219 4.18 -18.07 11.67
CA ILE A 219 3.25 -17.88 10.56
C ILE A 219 4.05 -17.36 9.36
N ILE A 220 3.96 -18.06 8.23
CA ILE A 220 4.60 -17.69 6.96
C ILE A 220 3.53 -17.22 6.00
N VAL A 221 3.56 -15.94 5.63
CA VAL A 221 2.65 -15.34 4.63
C VAL A 221 3.37 -15.30 3.28
N THR A 222 2.93 -16.14 2.36
CA THR A 222 3.68 -16.44 1.13
C THR A 222 3.29 -15.58 -0.07
N GLY A 223 2.10 -14.97 -0.06
CA GLY A 223 1.42 -14.46 -1.24
C GLY A 223 0.66 -15.58 -1.97
N ASN A 224 -0.47 -15.23 -2.63
CA ASN A 224 -1.37 -16.20 -3.24
C ASN A 224 -0.68 -17.13 -4.24
N SER A 225 0.11 -16.56 -5.17
CA SER A 225 0.77 -17.36 -6.23
C SER A 225 1.77 -18.38 -5.70
N TYR A 226 2.46 -18.08 -4.60
CA TYR A 226 3.41 -19.03 -4.00
C TYR A 226 2.71 -20.05 -3.12
N TYR A 227 1.63 -19.65 -2.45
CA TYR A 227 0.82 -20.53 -1.60
C TYR A 227 0.34 -21.76 -2.36
N GLU A 228 -0.18 -21.60 -3.57
CA GLU A 228 -0.64 -22.72 -4.41
C GLU A 228 0.44 -23.78 -4.67
N ARG A 229 1.70 -23.42 -4.62
CA ARG A 229 2.85 -24.33 -4.80
C ARG A 229 3.22 -25.11 -3.55
N VAL A 230 2.85 -24.59 -2.38
CA VAL A 230 3.32 -25.13 -1.09
C VAL A 230 2.20 -25.55 -0.14
N LYS A 231 0.93 -25.32 -0.49
CA LYS A 231 -0.23 -25.63 0.38
C LYS A 231 -0.31 -27.09 0.83
N GLU A 232 0.18 -28.01 0.01
CA GLU A 232 0.22 -29.45 0.33
C GLU A 232 1.55 -29.91 0.94
N ARG A 233 2.52 -28.99 1.05
CA ARG A 233 3.81 -29.33 1.64
C ARG A 233 3.68 -29.50 3.14
N ARG A 234 4.18 -30.63 3.65
CA ARG A 234 4.28 -30.86 5.09
C ARG A 234 5.27 -29.87 5.71
N VAL A 235 4.86 -29.20 6.76
CA VAL A 235 5.66 -28.31 7.58
C VAL A 235 5.59 -28.76 9.04
N PRO A 236 6.51 -28.31 9.92
CA PRO A 236 6.43 -28.61 11.36
C PRO A 236 5.11 -28.12 11.98
N ASP A 237 4.61 -28.80 13.00
CA ASP A 237 3.31 -28.52 13.65
C ASP A 237 3.23 -27.09 14.25
N ASN A 238 4.35 -26.51 14.61
CA ASN A 238 4.47 -25.13 15.09
C ASN A 238 4.61 -24.09 13.96
N VAL A 239 4.49 -24.50 12.68
CA VAL A 239 4.55 -23.62 11.50
C VAL A 239 3.21 -23.62 10.79
N LYS A 240 2.65 -22.43 10.57
CA LYS A 240 1.45 -22.24 9.76
C LYS A 240 1.80 -21.45 8.49
N VAL A 241 1.33 -21.94 7.35
CA VAL A 241 1.52 -21.27 6.05
C VAL A 241 0.18 -20.71 5.59
N VAL A 242 0.14 -19.44 5.24
CA VAL A 242 -1.08 -18.78 4.76
C VAL A 242 -0.78 -17.95 3.50
N PRO A 243 -1.76 -17.82 2.59
CA PRO A 243 -1.56 -17.04 1.39
C PRO A 243 -1.49 -15.54 1.66
N PHE A 244 -2.37 -15.04 2.54
CA PHE A 244 -2.53 -13.63 2.81
C PHE A 244 -3.16 -13.38 4.19
N ILE A 245 -2.92 -12.21 4.77
CA ILE A 245 -3.58 -11.73 5.99
C ILE A 245 -4.19 -10.36 5.67
N TYR A 246 -5.51 -10.25 5.70
CA TYR A 246 -6.24 -9.02 5.36
C TYR A 246 -6.06 -7.92 6.39
N GLU A 247 -6.15 -8.24 7.67
CA GLU A 247 -5.95 -7.30 8.77
C GLU A 247 -4.58 -7.51 9.43
N MET A 248 -3.52 -7.28 8.66
CA MET A 248 -2.14 -7.47 9.10
C MET A 248 -1.84 -6.78 10.46
N PRO A 249 -2.26 -5.53 10.72
CA PRO A 249 -1.99 -4.88 12.00
C PRO A 249 -2.60 -5.60 13.22
N SER A 250 -3.73 -6.29 13.06
CA SER A 250 -4.35 -7.06 14.15
C SER A 250 -3.47 -8.24 14.59
N VAL A 251 -2.75 -8.85 13.64
CA VAL A 251 -1.80 -9.93 13.89
C VAL A 251 -0.47 -9.38 14.40
N MET A 252 -0.02 -8.24 13.85
CA MET A 252 1.21 -7.57 14.32
C MET A 252 1.16 -7.24 15.82
N LYS A 253 -0.01 -6.85 16.34
CA LYS A 253 -0.20 -6.55 17.78
C LYS A 253 0.06 -7.72 18.73
N ILE A 254 0.00 -8.95 18.25
CA ILE A 254 0.28 -10.17 19.03
C ILE A 254 1.56 -10.89 18.58
N THR A 255 2.31 -10.26 17.67
CA THR A 255 3.56 -10.79 17.13
C THR A 255 4.72 -10.39 18.03
N ASP A 256 5.52 -11.35 18.41
CA ASP A 256 6.73 -11.14 19.24
C ASP A 256 7.96 -10.80 18.39
N LEU A 257 8.01 -11.27 17.14
CA LEU A 257 9.06 -10.94 16.17
C LEU A 257 8.50 -11.00 14.75
N MET A 258 8.74 -9.96 13.98
CA MET A 258 8.39 -9.92 12.56
C MET A 258 9.62 -10.01 11.67
N VAL A 259 9.56 -10.83 10.61
CA VAL A 259 10.58 -10.88 9.56
C VAL A 259 9.92 -10.41 8.27
N THR A 260 10.37 -9.28 7.72
CA THR A 260 9.64 -8.63 6.64
C THR A 260 10.52 -7.81 5.69
N ARG A 261 9.92 -7.34 4.59
CA ARG A 261 10.52 -6.31 3.72
C ARG A 261 10.49 -4.94 4.42
N ALA A 262 11.45 -4.07 4.08
CA ALA A 262 11.53 -2.70 4.59
C ALA A 262 10.64 -1.72 3.77
N GLY A 263 9.38 -2.08 3.56
CA GLY A 263 8.39 -1.19 2.91
C GLY A 263 7.95 -0.07 3.86
N ALA A 264 7.83 1.16 3.35
CA ALA A 264 7.56 2.34 4.15
C ALA A 264 6.31 2.20 5.06
N SER A 265 5.18 1.73 4.52
CA SER A 265 3.95 1.54 5.33
C SER A 265 4.14 0.46 6.40
N THR A 266 4.78 -0.67 6.05
CA THR A 266 5.05 -1.75 7.01
C THR A 266 6.00 -1.28 8.13
N MET A 267 7.05 -0.52 7.78
CA MET A 267 7.95 0.06 8.79
C MET A 267 7.21 1.01 9.72
N SER A 268 6.33 1.85 9.16
CA SER A 268 5.53 2.79 9.96
C SER A 268 4.57 2.07 10.91
N GLU A 269 3.92 0.99 10.45
CA GLU A 269 3.06 0.14 11.28
C GLU A 269 3.86 -0.56 12.39
N ILE A 270 4.99 -1.17 12.06
CA ILE A 270 5.91 -1.84 13.00
C ILE A 270 6.37 -0.86 14.09
N THR A 271 6.80 0.33 13.69
CA THR A 271 7.25 1.37 14.62
C THR A 271 6.13 1.85 15.53
N ALA A 272 4.93 2.10 14.97
CA ALA A 272 3.78 2.53 15.75
C ALA A 272 3.33 1.48 16.79
N LEU A 273 3.39 0.20 16.43
CA LEU A 273 2.99 -0.92 17.28
C LEU A 273 4.10 -1.40 18.23
N GLY A 274 5.35 -0.94 18.07
CA GLY A 274 6.50 -1.37 18.86
C GLY A 274 6.89 -2.85 18.62
N VAL A 275 6.65 -3.39 17.42
CA VAL A 275 6.94 -4.81 17.11
C VAL A 275 8.43 -4.98 16.79
N PRO A 276 9.17 -5.86 17.48
CA PRO A 276 10.53 -6.22 17.09
C PRO A 276 10.57 -6.79 15.67
N ALA A 277 11.50 -6.33 14.83
CA ALA A 277 11.53 -6.75 13.44
C ALA A 277 12.94 -6.99 12.89
N ILE A 278 13.03 -7.98 11.99
CA ILE A 278 14.18 -8.23 11.12
C ILE A 278 13.77 -7.83 9.69
N PHE A 279 14.48 -6.86 9.12
CA PHE A 279 14.21 -6.40 7.77
C PHE A 279 15.09 -7.12 6.75
N ILE A 280 14.46 -7.59 5.67
CA ILE A 280 15.11 -8.17 4.49
C ILE A 280 14.78 -7.26 3.31
N PRO A 281 15.56 -6.21 3.03
CA PRO A 281 15.30 -5.28 1.93
C PRO A 281 15.24 -5.98 0.58
N SER A 282 14.40 -5.48 -0.34
CA SER A 282 14.31 -6.01 -1.68
C SER A 282 15.35 -5.33 -2.59
N PRO A 283 16.21 -6.09 -3.29
CA PRO A 283 17.16 -5.50 -4.25
C PRO A 283 16.48 -5.06 -5.56
N TYR A 284 15.20 -5.37 -5.75
CA TYR A 284 14.49 -5.13 -7.01
C TYR A 284 13.57 -3.90 -6.98
N VAL A 285 13.55 -3.15 -5.88
CA VAL A 285 12.72 -1.95 -5.79
C VAL A 285 13.37 -0.76 -6.50
N ALA A 286 12.51 0.13 -7.01
CA ALA A 286 12.99 1.33 -7.69
C ALA A 286 13.83 2.19 -6.73
N ASN A 287 14.96 2.69 -7.20
CA ASN A 287 15.87 3.56 -6.47
C ASN A 287 16.39 2.99 -5.12
N ASN A 288 16.34 1.66 -4.94
CA ASN A 288 16.80 0.99 -3.72
C ASN A 288 16.24 1.61 -2.43
N HIS A 289 14.94 1.93 -2.42
CA HIS A 289 14.29 2.69 -1.34
C HIS A 289 13.95 1.89 -0.08
N GLN A 290 14.29 0.58 -0.04
CA GLN A 290 14.13 -0.28 1.15
C GLN A 290 15.45 -0.38 1.96
#